data_d0c289dae514839f73ebba3cff096bff
#
_entry.id   d0c289dae514839f73ebba3cff096bff
#
_cell.length_a   1.000
_cell.length_b   1.000
_cell.length_c   1.000
_cell.angle_alpha   90.00
_cell.angle_beta   90.00
_cell.angle_gamma   90.00
#
_symmetry.space_group_name_H-M   'P 1'
#
loop_
_entity.id
_entity.type
_entity.pdbx_description
1 polymer ?
#
loop_
_entity_poly.entity_id
_entity_poly.type
_entity_poly.pdbx_seq_one_letter_code
_entity_poly.pdbx_strand_id
1 'polypeptide(L)'
;MKKLLGVLLAVAVLGTTLVSCSKKQSEAKASSDTKKIKIGVSIWSSTDTLGSQCKRIIDEAAKALDVQVMYVDQGHISENVTSSAETLSAAGCDGIIICNSASAEMTSVINTCTQNKVYCAQFFRIINQDTNPNEYALAAKSPYFVGAVHENEIENGEKLVTILAEKGNKKIALEGWEAGDATFLLRWQGYKQGVEKWNASHSNKIELLEPQYGGTTSDTGRSTAEAIINANPDIDALIVAGGGGDTLVGALAAIESMGKKGKIAVVSTDFLADLDEQLKTGGMAAESGGHYCDPLIAFMLVYNAIQGNYPVSTNGFYDVNFPYLYVASPEDYAAYAKYFVDALPYNAEELKAMAALSEKDLEIATAKLSIEDVKSRR
;
A
#
# COMPACT_ATOMS: atom_id res chain seq x y z
N MET A 1 45.71 27.68 -51.51
CA MET A 1 46.52 26.82 -52.40
C MET A 1 45.91 25.45 -52.38
N LYS A 2 45.24 25.07 -53.47
CA LYS A 2 45.48 23.88 -54.31
C LYS A 2 45.22 22.54 -53.56
N LYS A 3 44.45 21.56 -54.01
CA LYS A 3 43.77 21.16 -55.28
C LYS A 3 42.89 19.93 -54.83
N LEU A 4 41.65 19.75 -55.13
CA LEU A 4 41.03 19.16 -56.34
C LEU A 4 41.65 17.82 -56.81
N LEU A 5 40.80 16.78 -56.83
CA LEU A 5 40.54 15.83 -57.94
C LEU A 5 39.93 14.58 -57.29
N GLY A 6 38.84 14.02 -57.58
CA GLY A 6 38.03 13.94 -58.83
C GLY A 6 38.07 12.51 -59.41
N VAL A 7 36.86 12.05 -59.81
CA VAL A 7 36.64 11.08 -60.92
C VAL A 7 36.51 9.59 -60.54
N LEU A 8 35.44 8.95 -60.74
CA LEU A 8 34.45 8.50 -61.74
C LEU A 8 34.31 6.96 -61.74
N LEU A 9 33.10 6.51 -61.59
CA LEU A 9 32.28 5.58 -62.43
C LEU A 9 32.94 4.32 -63.03
N ALA A 10 32.30 3.18 -62.77
CA ALA A 10 32.03 2.18 -63.81
C ALA A 10 30.80 1.34 -63.46
N VAL A 11 29.84 1.41 -64.35
CA VAL A 11 28.64 0.54 -64.50
C VAL A 11 29.05 -0.73 -65.27
N ALA A 12 28.60 -1.87 -64.82
CA ALA A 12 28.51 -3.06 -65.70
C ALA A 12 27.22 -3.86 -65.41
N VAL A 13 26.35 -3.82 -66.35
CA VAL A 13 25.14 -4.68 -66.50
C VAL A 13 25.50 -5.89 -67.30
N LEU A 14 24.92 -7.04 -67.02
CA LEU A 14 24.54 -8.25 -67.80
C LEU A 14 24.70 -9.49 -66.88
N GLY A 15 23.83 -10.42 -66.80
CA GLY A 15 22.77 -10.86 -67.64
C GLY A 15 22.14 -12.12 -66.98
N THR A 16 20.96 -12.37 -67.29
CA THR A 16 20.00 -13.39 -66.92
C THR A 16 20.48 -14.84 -66.92
N THR A 17 20.06 -15.65 -65.90
CA THR A 17 19.58 -17.02 -66.13
C THR A 17 18.54 -17.39 -65.06
N LEU A 18 17.34 -17.70 -65.51
CA LEU A 18 16.28 -18.33 -64.80
C LEU A 18 16.62 -19.80 -64.51
N VAL A 19 16.64 -20.17 -63.20
CA VAL A 19 16.46 -21.56 -62.84
C VAL A 19 15.37 -21.60 -61.74
N SER A 20 14.21 -22.10 -62.16
CA SER A 20 13.10 -22.46 -61.31
C SER A 20 13.48 -23.66 -60.45
N CYS A 21 13.48 -23.50 -59.13
CA CYS A 21 13.40 -24.60 -58.18
C CYS A 21 12.41 -24.24 -57.09
N SER A 22 11.24 -24.87 -57.18
CA SER A 22 10.23 -24.85 -56.13
C SER A 22 10.81 -25.42 -54.83
N LYS A 23 11.03 -24.58 -53.83
CA LYS A 23 11.16 -24.98 -52.42
C LYS A 23 10.04 -24.37 -51.65
N LYS A 24 9.30 -25.26 -50.97
CA LYS A 24 8.29 -24.95 -49.99
C LYS A 24 8.79 -23.81 -49.08
N GLN A 25 8.13 -22.70 -49.16
CA GLN A 25 8.24 -21.60 -48.23
C GLN A 25 7.62 -22.10 -46.92
N SER A 26 8.46 -22.50 -45.97
CA SER A 26 8.04 -22.61 -44.61
C SER A 26 7.67 -21.19 -44.15
N GLU A 27 6.41 -20.95 -43.94
CA GLU A 27 5.94 -19.77 -43.25
C GLU A 27 6.66 -19.70 -41.89
N ALA A 28 7.67 -18.86 -41.80
CA ALA A 28 8.17 -18.40 -40.54
C ALA A 28 7.01 -17.64 -39.89
N LYS A 29 6.39 -18.26 -38.88
CA LYS A 29 5.53 -17.55 -37.95
C LYS A 29 6.35 -16.33 -37.51
N ALA A 30 5.93 -15.15 -37.94
CA ALA A 30 6.33 -13.91 -37.28
C ALA A 30 5.93 -14.06 -35.82
N SER A 31 6.88 -14.21 -34.93
CA SER A 31 6.65 -13.99 -33.50
C SER A 31 6.23 -12.53 -33.44
N SER A 32 4.96 -12.27 -33.20
CA SER A 32 4.54 -10.96 -32.74
C SER A 32 5.25 -10.78 -31.39
N ASP A 33 6.30 -10.01 -31.38
CA ASP A 33 6.88 -9.44 -30.16
C ASP A 33 5.79 -8.51 -29.59
N THR A 34 4.84 -9.08 -28.87
CA THR A 34 3.87 -8.30 -28.10
C THR A 34 4.69 -7.62 -27.01
N LYS A 35 4.82 -6.30 -27.12
CA LYS A 35 5.47 -5.46 -26.07
C LYS A 35 4.89 -5.88 -24.72
N LYS A 36 5.75 -6.34 -23.80
CA LYS A 36 5.32 -6.65 -22.45
C LYS A 36 4.79 -5.40 -21.76
N ILE A 37 3.70 -5.53 -21.04
CA ILE A 37 3.17 -4.48 -20.16
C ILE A 37 4.25 -4.15 -19.14
N LYS A 38 4.45 -2.85 -18.90
CA LYS A 38 5.38 -2.33 -17.90
C LYS A 38 4.63 -1.45 -16.92
N ILE A 39 4.66 -1.80 -15.63
CA ILE A 39 4.03 -1.04 -14.55
C ILE A 39 5.12 -0.45 -13.64
N GLY A 40 5.03 0.86 -13.41
CA GLY A 40 5.86 1.57 -12.46
C GLY A 40 5.26 1.51 -11.05
N VAL A 41 6.10 1.39 -10.04
CA VAL A 41 5.72 1.44 -8.63
C VAL A 41 6.48 2.57 -7.97
N SER A 42 5.77 3.59 -7.52
CA SER A 42 6.31 4.72 -6.76
C SER A 42 5.92 4.54 -5.29
N ILE A 43 6.90 4.25 -4.45
CA ILE A 43 6.72 3.88 -3.05
C ILE A 43 7.73 4.62 -2.17
N TRP A 44 7.44 4.84 -0.89
CA TRP A 44 8.37 5.53 0.01
C TRP A 44 9.71 4.80 0.16
N SER A 45 9.67 3.48 0.29
CA SER A 45 10.84 2.60 0.35
C SER A 45 10.41 1.21 -0.12
N SER A 46 11.19 0.58 -0.97
CA SER A 46 11.00 -0.82 -1.39
C SER A 46 11.79 -1.81 -0.51
N THR A 47 12.48 -1.33 0.52
CA THR A 47 13.44 -2.10 1.32
C THR A 47 13.17 -2.11 2.83
N ASP A 48 12.32 -1.20 3.34
CA ASP A 48 11.88 -1.28 4.73
C ASP A 48 10.91 -2.46 4.96
N THR A 49 10.45 -2.66 6.18
CA THR A 49 9.64 -3.83 6.53
C THR A 49 8.36 -3.91 5.70
N LEU A 50 7.55 -2.84 5.67
CA LEU A 50 6.26 -2.84 4.94
C LEU A 50 6.49 -2.79 3.43
N GLY A 51 7.39 -1.92 2.96
CA GLY A 51 7.66 -1.77 1.54
C GLY A 51 8.26 -3.02 0.90
N SER A 52 9.11 -3.78 1.62
CA SER A 52 9.62 -5.06 1.12
C SER A 52 8.51 -6.13 1.00
N GLN A 53 7.52 -6.11 1.88
CA GLN A 53 6.33 -6.97 1.77
C GLN A 53 5.46 -6.57 0.58
N CYS A 54 5.22 -5.27 0.39
CA CYS A 54 4.54 -4.72 -0.79
C CYS A 54 5.25 -5.14 -2.09
N LYS A 55 6.57 -4.96 -2.12
CA LYS A 55 7.38 -5.36 -3.26
C LYS A 55 7.24 -6.85 -3.56
N ARG A 56 7.31 -7.71 -2.54
CA ARG A 56 7.20 -9.17 -2.69
C ARG A 56 5.87 -9.58 -3.34
N ILE A 57 4.74 -9.04 -2.92
CA ILE A 57 3.43 -9.40 -3.49
C ILE A 57 3.25 -8.85 -4.91
N ILE A 58 3.75 -7.64 -5.19
CA ILE A 58 3.73 -7.05 -6.53
C ILE A 58 4.60 -7.88 -7.50
N ASP A 59 5.82 -8.26 -7.08
CA ASP A 59 6.74 -9.05 -7.91
C ASP A 59 6.14 -10.42 -8.27
N GLU A 60 5.45 -11.09 -7.34
CA GLU A 60 4.76 -12.37 -7.64
C GLU A 60 3.55 -12.16 -8.56
N ALA A 61 2.80 -11.07 -8.42
CA ALA A 61 1.73 -10.73 -9.36
C ALA A 61 2.28 -10.44 -10.76
N ALA A 62 3.34 -9.66 -10.84
CA ALA A 62 4.01 -9.33 -12.09
C ALA A 62 4.54 -10.59 -12.80
N LYS A 63 5.14 -11.51 -12.05
CA LYS A 63 5.59 -12.81 -12.55
C LYS A 63 4.43 -13.67 -13.05
N ALA A 64 3.31 -13.73 -12.30
CA ALA A 64 2.14 -14.52 -12.67
C ALA A 64 1.47 -14.00 -13.96
N LEU A 65 1.52 -12.68 -14.19
CA LEU A 65 0.85 -11.99 -15.30
C LEU A 65 1.79 -11.60 -16.46
N ASP A 66 3.06 -12.00 -16.39
CA ASP A 66 4.12 -11.66 -17.37
C ASP A 66 4.29 -10.14 -17.59
N VAL A 67 4.27 -9.35 -16.49
CA VAL A 67 4.43 -7.90 -16.45
C VAL A 67 5.85 -7.55 -16.04
N GLN A 68 6.42 -6.47 -16.59
CA GLN A 68 7.67 -5.86 -16.11
C GLN A 68 7.34 -4.82 -15.04
N VAL A 69 8.10 -4.80 -13.95
CA VAL A 69 7.93 -3.79 -12.88
C VAL A 69 9.19 -2.94 -12.75
N MET A 70 8.99 -1.64 -12.54
CA MET A 70 10.05 -0.68 -12.26
C MET A 70 9.70 0.07 -10.97
N TYR A 71 10.60 0.05 -9.98
CA TYR A 71 10.43 0.73 -8.69
C TYR A 71 11.14 2.08 -8.66
N VAL A 72 10.52 3.05 -7.98
CA VAL A 72 11.13 4.32 -7.58
C VAL A 72 10.86 4.54 -6.10
N ASP A 73 11.93 4.60 -5.30
CA ASP A 73 11.86 4.90 -3.87
C ASP A 73 11.87 6.42 -3.67
N GLN A 74 10.82 6.95 -3.05
CA GLN A 74 10.57 8.41 -2.91
C GLN A 74 11.15 8.98 -1.61
N GLY A 75 11.31 8.15 -0.57
CA GLY A 75 11.78 8.56 0.75
C GLY A 75 10.83 9.52 1.49
N HIS A 76 9.52 9.48 1.22
CA HIS A 76 8.51 10.44 1.72
C HIS A 76 8.82 11.92 1.35
N ILE A 77 9.64 12.14 0.32
CA ILE A 77 9.98 13.49 -0.14
C ILE A 77 9.00 13.88 -1.24
N SER A 78 8.22 14.94 -1.03
CA SER A 78 7.14 15.39 -1.92
C SER A 78 7.61 15.66 -3.36
N GLU A 79 8.81 16.22 -3.53
CA GLU A 79 9.44 16.44 -4.84
C GLU A 79 9.71 15.10 -5.55
N ASN A 80 10.19 14.09 -4.81
CA ASN A 80 10.43 12.76 -5.36
C ASN A 80 9.13 12.05 -5.72
N VAL A 81 8.07 12.23 -4.93
CA VAL A 81 6.73 11.68 -5.23
C VAL A 81 6.26 12.20 -6.60
N THR A 82 6.28 13.50 -6.80
CA THR A 82 5.83 14.11 -8.06
C THR A 82 6.71 13.75 -9.24
N SER A 83 8.04 13.81 -9.09
CA SER A 83 8.99 13.49 -10.16
C SER A 83 9.04 12.00 -10.51
N SER A 84 8.60 11.12 -9.61
CA SER A 84 8.53 9.67 -9.88
C SER A 84 7.57 9.36 -11.02
N ALA A 85 6.43 10.06 -11.10
CA ALA A 85 5.47 9.88 -12.19
C ALA A 85 6.07 10.27 -13.55
N GLU A 86 6.86 11.35 -13.60
CA GLU A 86 7.59 11.75 -14.80
C GLU A 86 8.66 10.71 -15.19
N THR A 87 9.44 10.27 -14.21
CA THR A 87 10.51 9.27 -14.39
C THR A 87 9.95 7.96 -14.94
N LEU A 88 8.88 7.44 -14.34
CA LEU A 88 8.24 6.19 -14.73
C LEU A 88 7.56 6.30 -16.10
N SER A 89 6.91 7.44 -16.38
CA SER A 89 6.33 7.71 -17.71
C SER A 89 7.40 7.78 -18.80
N ALA A 90 8.50 8.51 -18.54
CA ALA A 90 9.64 8.61 -19.46
C ALA A 90 10.35 7.27 -19.67
N ALA A 91 10.36 6.39 -18.67
CA ALA A 91 10.89 5.04 -18.78
C ALA A 91 9.97 4.08 -19.58
N GLY A 92 8.84 4.58 -20.07
CA GLY A 92 7.90 3.82 -20.92
C GLY A 92 7.03 2.84 -20.16
N CYS A 93 6.70 3.14 -18.91
CA CYS A 93 5.65 2.42 -18.18
C CYS A 93 4.29 2.67 -18.82
N ASP A 94 3.50 1.61 -18.99
CA ASP A 94 2.13 1.67 -19.50
C ASP A 94 1.13 2.05 -18.39
N GLY A 95 1.54 1.82 -17.13
CA GLY A 95 0.80 2.20 -15.93
C GLY A 95 1.72 2.46 -14.73
N ILE A 96 1.19 3.16 -13.72
CA ILE A 96 1.91 3.52 -12.48
C ILE A 96 0.97 3.29 -11.30
N ILE A 97 1.47 2.64 -10.25
CA ILE A 97 0.84 2.67 -8.93
C ILE A 97 1.69 3.51 -7.99
N ILE A 98 1.05 4.32 -7.14
CA ILE A 98 1.75 5.32 -6.33
C ILE A 98 1.18 5.43 -4.92
N CYS A 99 2.07 5.49 -3.92
CA CYS A 99 1.74 5.94 -2.57
C CYS A 99 2.29 7.36 -2.39
N ASN A 100 1.41 8.34 -2.31
CA ASN A 100 1.82 9.73 -2.07
C ASN A 100 1.96 10.02 -0.57
N SER A 101 2.68 11.09 -0.22
CA SER A 101 2.83 11.57 1.16
C SER A 101 1.79 12.64 1.52
N ALA A 102 1.43 13.50 0.55
CA ALA A 102 0.42 14.53 0.71
C ALA A 102 -0.55 14.53 -0.46
N SER A 103 -1.84 14.82 -0.21
CA SER A 103 -2.89 14.79 -1.24
C SER A 103 -2.61 15.74 -2.41
N ALA A 104 -2.02 16.92 -2.15
CA ALA A 104 -1.69 17.92 -3.17
C ALA A 104 -0.72 17.40 -4.26
N GLU A 105 0.13 16.42 -3.95
CA GLU A 105 1.05 15.78 -4.88
C GLU A 105 0.30 15.11 -6.04
N MET A 106 -0.90 14.57 -5.76
CA MET A 106 -1.71 13.87 -6.74
C MET A 106 -2.17 14.77 -7.89
N THR A 107 -2.25 16.09 -7.68
CA THR A 107 -2.50 17.04 -8.78
C THR A 107 -1.43 16.92 -9.88
N SER A 108 -0.15 16.91 -9.51
CA SER A 108 0.97 16.75 -10.45
C SER A 108 1.00 15.35 -11.05
N VAL A 109 0.85 14.31 -10.22
CA VAL A 109 0.88 12.91 -10.64
C VAL A 109 -0.21 12.62 -11.70
N ILE A 110 -1.48 12.98 -11.41
CA ILE A 110 -2.61 12.75 -12.32
C ILE A 110 -2.43 13.52 -13.63
N ASN A 111 -1.97 14.77 -13.56
CA ASN A 111 -1.70 15.55 -14.76
C ASN A 111 -0.59 14.92 -15.62
N THR A 112 0.52 14.51 -15.02
CA THR A 112 1.63 13.84 -15.71
C THR A 112 1.15 12.54 -16.38
N CYS A 113 0.43 11.69 -15.65
CA CYS A 113 -0.12 10.44 -16.18
C CYS A 113 -1.11 10.70 -17.32
N THR A 114 -2.00 11.70 -17.17
CA THR A 114 -2.97 12.06 -18.20
C THR A 114 -2.30 12.56 -19.48
N GLN A 115 -1.30 13.45 -19.36
CA GLN A 115 -0.55 14.00 -20.50
C GLN A 115 0.23 12.92 -21.26
N ASN A 116 0.82 11.96 -20.53
CA ASN A 116 1.60 10.88 -21.10
C ASN A 116 0.77 9.65 -21.50
N LYS A 117 -0.56 9.67 -21.23
CA LYS A 117 -1.48 8.55 -21.48
C LYS A 117 -1.04 7.27 -20.75
N VAL A 118 -0.62 7.41 -19.52
CA VAL A 118 -0.20 6.35 -18.61
C VAL A 118 -1.30 6.16 -17.58
N TYR A 119 -1.81 4.94 -17.43
CA TYR A 119 -2.79 4.66 -16.38
C TYR A 119 -2.16 4.79 -15.00
N CYS A 120 -2.90 5.33 -14.02
CA CYS A 120 -2.39 5.42 -12.67
C CYS A 120 -3.46 5.09 -11.62
N ALA A 121 -3.01 4.48 -10.53
CA ALA A 121 -3.82 4.25 -9.33
C ALA A 121 -3.01 4.60 -8.09
N GLN A 122 -3.72 5.01 -7.04
CA GLN A 122 -3.18 5.32 -5.73
C GLN A 122 -3.34 4.10 -4.81
N PHE A 123 -2.41 3.91 -3.87
CA PHE A 123 -2.51 2.90 -2.82
C PHE A 123 -2.13 3.47 -1.45
N PHE A 124 -2.67 2.89 -0.37
CA PHE A 124 -2.57 3.33 1.03
C PHE A 124 -3.07 4.76 1.29
N ARG A 125 -3.71 5.39 0.36
CA ARG A 125 -4.18 6.77 0.48
C ARG A 125 -5.51 6.93 -0.22
N ILE A 126 -6.29 7.88 0.27
CA ILE A 126 -7.59 8.24 -0.27
C ILE A 126 -7.54 9.64 -0.91
N ILE A 127 -8.28 9.84 -2.00
CA ILE A 127 -8.65 11.17 -2.50
C ILE A 127 -10.13 11.36 -2.19
N ASN A 128 -10.43 12.12 -1.14
CA ASN A 128 -11.78 12.30 -0.65
C ASN A 128 -12.38 13.62 -1.14
N GLN A 129 -13.66 13.60 -1.58
CA GLN A 129 -14.33 14.77 -2.12
C GLN A 129 -14.48 15.92 -1.10
N ASP A 130 -14.67 15.58 0.18
CA ASP A 130 -14.90 16.57 1.22
C ASP A 130 -13.61 17.25 1.70
N THR A 131 -12.51 16.49 1.76
CA THR A 131 -11.22 16.98 2.27
C THR A 131 -10.26 17.41 1.18
N ASN A 132 -10.36 16.83 -0.01
CA ASN A 132 -9.49 17.11 -1.16
C ASN A 132 -10.30 17.37 -2.45
N PRO A 133 -11.21 18.36 -2.48
CA PRO A 133 -12.16 18.53 -3.58
C PRO A 133 -11.52 18.82 -4.94
N ASN A 134 -10.36 19.47 -4.96
CA ASN A 134 -9.65 19.77 -6.20
C ASN A 134 -9.00 18.52 -6.81
N GLU A 135 -8.30 17.74 -6.00
CA GLU A 135 -7.67 16.49 -6.38
C GLU A 135 -8.73 15.46 -6.79
N TYR A 136 -9.84 15.39 -6.04
CA TYR A 136 -10.97 14.53 -6.37
C TYR A 136 -11.59 14.88 -7.73
N ALA A 137 -11.86 16.18 -7.98
CA ALA A 137 -12.42 16.63 -9.24
C ALA A 137 -11.48 16.37 -10.43
N LEU A 138 -10.16 16.46 -10.21
CA LEU A 138 -9.16 16.15 -11.22
C LEU A 138 -9.12 14.63 -11.48
N ALA A 139 -9.05 13.82 -10.44
CA ALA A 139 -9.04 12.37 -10.50
C ALA A 139 -10.29 11.83 -11.22
N ALA A 140 -11.48 12.31 -10.83
CA ALA A 140 -12.75 11.89 -11.41
C ALA A 140 -12.90 12.25 -12.91
N LYS A 141 -12.18 13.26 -13.40
CA LYS A 141 -12.20 13.66 -14.81
C LYS A 141 -11.11 13.03 -15.66
N SER A 142 -10.06 12.50 -15.05
CA SER A 142 -8.95 11.92 -15.81
C SER A 142 -9.34 10.55 -16.37
N PRO A 143 -9.20 10.32 -17.68
CA PRO A 143 -9.41 8.99 -18.26
C PRO A 143 -8.25 8.03 -17.99
N TYR A 144 -7.24 8.46 -17.22
CA TYR A 144 -6.05 7.68 -16.88
C TYR A 144 -5.88 7.47 -15.38
N PHE A 145 -6.65 8.14 -14.51
CA PHE A 145 -6.69 7.82 -13.10
C PHE A 145 -7.73 6.72 -12.86
N VAL A 146 -7.25 5.51 -12.57
CA VAL A 146 -8.10 4.31 -12.49
C VAL A 146 -8.79 4.21 -11.14
N GLY A 147 -8.05 4.45 -10.06
CA GLY A 147 -8.63 4.30 -8.73
C GLY A 147 -7.69 4.60 -7.58
N ALA A 148 -8.26 4.53 -6.38
CA ALA A 148 -7.57 4.57 -5.10
C ALA A 148 -7.91 3.30 -4.31
N VAL A 149 -6.91 2.71 -3.68
CA VAL A 149 -7.06 1.59 -2.75
C VAL A 149 -6.54 2.06 -1.40
N HIS A 150 -7.33 1.87 -0.36
CA HIS A 150 -7.00 2.38 0.97
C HIS A 150 -7.75 1.61 2.06
N GLU A 151 -7.25 1.69 3.27
CA GLU A 151 -7.87 1.10 4.45
C GLU A 151 -8.94 2.01 5.05
N ASN A 152 -9.88 1.40 5.79
CA ASN A 152 -10.83 2.12 6.62
C ASN A 152 -10.21 2.43 7.98
N GLU A 153 -9.49 3.54 8.07
CA GLU A 153 -8.76 3.95 9.27
C GLU A 153 -9.67 4.25 10.46
N ILE A 154 -10.89 4.73 10.20
CA ILE A 154 -11.88 4.98 11.25
C ILE A 154 -12.32 3.66 11.87
N GLU A 155 -12.70 2.68 11.05
CA GLU A 155 -13.12 1.35 11.50
C GLU A 155 -11.97 0.62 12.23
N ASN A 156 -10.74 0.75 11.73
CA ASN A 156 -9.55 0.23 12.39
C ASN A 156 -9.40 0.81 13.81
N GLY A 157 -9.52 2.13 13.95
CA GLY A 157 -9.45 2.78 15.24
C GLY A 157 -10.55 2.32 16.20
N GLU A 158 -11.80 2.21 15.73
CA GLU A 158 -12.91 1.67 16.50
C GLU A 158 -12.66 0.23 16.98
N LYS A 159 -12.12 -0.61 16.10
CA LYS A 159 -11.82 -2.01 16.41
C LYS A 159 -10.72 -2.16 17.47
N LEU A 160 -9.65 -1.38 17.36
CA LEU A 160 -8.57 -1.39 18.36
C LEU A 160 -9.06 -0.96 19.75
N VAL A 161 -9.92 0.07 19.82
CA VAL A 161 -10.58 0.46 21.08
C VAL A 161 -11.46 -0.67 21.60
N THR A 162 -12.24 -1.33 20.74
CA THR A 162 -13.10 -2.45 21.14
C THR A 162 -12.29 -3.59 21.75
N ILE A 163 -11.15 -3.94 21.13
CA ILE A 163 -10.24 -4.97 21.66
C ILE A 163 -9.76 -4.63 23.08
N LEU A 164 -9.35 -3.38 23.31
CA LEU A 164 -8.95 -2.94 24.65
C LEU A 164 -10.09 -2.98 25.66
N ALA A 165 -11.27 -2.52 25.25
CA ALA A 165 -12.47 -2.51 26.08
C ALA A 165 -12.93 -3.91 26.49
N GLU A 166 -12.91 -4.88 25.58
CA GLU A 166 -13.21 -6.29 25.82
C GLU A 166 -12.20 -6.95 26.79
N LYS A 167 -10.94 -6.49 26.78
CA LYS A 167 -9.91 -6.90 27.75
C LYS A 167 -10.10 -6.24 29.12
N GLY A 168 -11.01 -5.28 29.25
CA GLY A 168 -11.38 -4.61 30.49
C GLY A 168 -10.63 -3.31 30.80
N ASN A 169 -9.88 -2.79 29.83
CA ASN A 169 -9.18 -1.51 29.95
C ASN A 169 -10.17 -0.34 30.03
N LYS A 170 -9.85 0.68 30.83
CA LYS A 170 -10.74 1.78 31.16
C LYS A 170 -10.18 3.17 30.93
N LYS A 171 -8.87 3.34 31.00
CA LYS A 171 -8.23 4.62 30.80
C LYS A 171 -7.14 4.51 29.75
N ILE A 172 -7.49 4.97 28.56
CA ILE A 172 -6.69 4.81 27.34
C ILE A 172 -5.96 6.11 27.04
N ALA A 173 -4.64 6.06 26.92
CA ALA A 173 -3.84 7.14 26.39
C ALA A 173 -3.58 6.95 24.90
N LEU A 174 -3.38 8.05 24.19
CA LEU A 174 -3.07 8.06 22.77
C LEU A 174 -1.67 8.65 22.55
N GLU A 175 -0.83 7.89 21.85
CA GLU A 175 0.45 8.35 21.35
C GLU A 175 0.44 8.31 19.83
N GLY A 176 0.77 9.42 19.20
CA GLY A 176 0.67 9.54 17.75
C GLY A 176 1.97 9.88 17.09
N TRP A 177 1.92 9.78 15.84
CA TRP A 177 2.80 10.15 14.77
C TRP A 177 3.12 11.66 14.80
N GLU A 178 3.02 12.35 13.68
CA GLU A 178 3.12 13.79 13.58
C GLU A 178 1.74 14.44 13.54
N ALA A 179 1.66 15.67 14.06
CA ALA A 179 0.42 16.42 14.05
C ALA A 179 -0.01 16.78 12.62
N GLY A 180 -1.28 16.51 12.27
CA GLY A 180 -1.89 16.94 11.00
C GLY A 180 -1.76 15.95 9.84
N ASP A 181 -1.14 14.79 10.02
CA ASP A 181 -1.18 13.73 9.00
C ASP A 181 -2.60 13.22 8.80
N ALA A 182 -3.05 13.18 7.53
CA ALA A 182 -4.45 12.87 7.20
C ALA A 182 -4.86 11.44 7.62
N THR A 183 -3.99 10.45 7.45
CA THR A 183 -4.23 9.06 7.83
C THR A 183 -4.41 8.94 9.34
N PHE A 184 -3.52 9.58 10.10
CA PHE A 184 -3.57 9.53 11.56
C PHE A 184 -4.73 10.33 12.14
N LEU A 185 -5.16 11.41 11.49
CA LEU A 185 -6.39 12.12 11.87
C LEU A 185 -7.63 11.22 11.77
N LEU A 186 -7.70 10.36 10.75
CA LEU A 186 -8.78 9.37 10.63
C LEU A 186 -8.70 8.30 11.72
N ARG A 187 -7.49 7.82 12.08
CA ARG A 187 -7.29 6.91 13.23
C ARG A 187 -7.74 7.56 14.54
N TRP A 188 -7.37 8.81 14.81
CA TRP A 188 -7.85 9.57 15.98
C TRP A 188 -9.38 9.65 16.02
N GLN A 189 -10.01 9.92 14.88
CA GLN A 189 -11.46 9.92 14.78
C GLN A 189 -12.03 8.54 15.12
N GLY A 190 -11.44 7.47 14.62
CA GLY A 190 -11.83 6.10 14.90
C GLY A 190 -11.75 5.75 16.39
N TYR A 191 -10.66 6.14 17.06
CA TYR A 191 -10.51 5.91 18.52
C TYR A 191 -11.60 6.63 19.31
N LYS A 192 -11.89 7.89 18.99
CA LYS A 192 -12.96 8.67 19.64
C LYS A 192 -14.33 8.01 19.41
N GLN A 193 -14.65 7.67 18.17
CA GLN A 193 -15.93 7.01 17.85
C GLN A 193 -16.05 5.63 18.50
N GLY A 194 -14.97 4.85 18.57
CA GLY A 194 -14.95 3.56 19.28
C GLY A 194 -15.29 3.72 20.75
N VAL A 195 -14.70 4.70 21.43
CA VAL A 195 -15.01 5.00 22.84
C VAL A 195 -16.45 5.48 23.02
N GLU A 196 -16.94 6.36 22.14
CA GLU A 196 -18.33 6.84 22.18
C GLU A 196 -19.33 5.69 22.02
N LYS A 197 -19.11 4.82 21.02
CA LYS A 197 -19.95 3.63 20.77
C LYS A 197 -19.96 2.66 21.96
N TRP A 198 -18.77 2.37 22.50
CA TRP A 198 -18.63 1.54 23.70
C TRP A 198 -19.37 2.14 24.86
N ASN A 199 -19.12 3.41 25.15
CA ASN A 199 -19.72 4.13 26.25
C ASN A 199 -21.25 4.30 26.13
N ALA A 200 -21.80 4.32 24.91
CA ALA A 200 -23.24 4.35 24.70
C ALA A 200 -23.91 3.03 25.08
N SER A 201 -23.25 1.89 24.86
CA SER A 201 -23.86 0.54 24.99
C SER A 201 -23.46 -0.25 26.22
N HIS A 202 -22.40 0.16 26.97
CA HIS A 202 -21.87 -0.58 28.11
C HIS A 202 -21.86 0.26 29.39
N SER A 203 -21.97 -0.39 30.54
CA SER A 203 -21.89 0.28 31.86
C SER A 203 -20.46 0.59 32.28
N ASN A 204 -19.49 -0.24 31.89
CA ASN A 204 -18.06 -0.03 32.09
C ASN A 204 -17.55 0.99 31.08
N LYS A 205 -17.51 2.25 31.50
CA LYS A 205 -17.10 3.37 30.65
C LYS A 205 -15.59 3.42 30.47
N ILE A 206 -15.17 3.94 29.32
CA ILE A 206 -13.79 4.20 28.96
C ILE A 206 -13.55 5.71 29.00
N GLU A 207 -12.46 6.12 29.60
CA GLU A 207 -11.86 7.45 29.50
C GLU A 207 -10.77 7.42 28.41
N LEU A 208 -10.87 8.33 27.44
CA LEU A 208 -9.87 8.52 26.39
C LEU A 208 -9.14 9.84 26.64
N LEU A 209 -7.84 9.78 26.79
CA LEU A 209 -7.02 10.96 26.95
C LEU A 209 -6.76 11.66 25.61
N GLU A 210 -6.44 12.96 25.68
CA GLU A 210 -6.04 13.71 24.47
C GLU A 210 -4.71 13.17 23.91
N PRO A 211 -4.57 13.16 22.55
CA PRO A 211 -3.39 12.59 21.90
C PRO A 211 -2.12 13.38 22.22
N GLN A 212 -1.04 12.66 22.45
CA GLN A 212 0.33 13.19 22.52
C GLN A 212 1.10 12.74 21.28
N TYR A 213 1.84 13.63 20.66
CA TYR A 213 2.53 13.33 19.41
C TYR A 213 3.95 12.85 19.68
N GLY A 214 4.22 11.58 19.41
CA GLY A 214 5.49 10.89 19.63
C GLY A 214 6.50 11.00 18.49
N GLY A 215 6.18 11.76 17.44
CA GLY A 215 7.04 11.86 16.25
C GLY A 215 7.19 10.52 15.52
N THR A 216 8.28 10.39 14.76
CA THR A 216 8.50 9.26 13.83
C THR A 216 9.70 8.39 14.23
N THR A 217 10.27 8.59 15.42
CA THR A 217 11.46 7.86 15.86
C THR A 217 11.23 7.13 17.17
N SER A 218 12.02 6.09 17.42
CA SER A 218 12.01 5.34 18.67
C SER A 218 12.34 6.22 19.89
N ASP A 219 13.28 7.15 19.76
CA ASP A 219 13.67 8.04 20.88
C ASP A 219 12.55 9.01 21.27
N THR A 220 11.86 9.58 20.25
CA THR A 220 10.72 10.48 20.50
C THR A 220 9.52 9.72 21.06
N GLY A 221 9.21 8.54 20.52
CA GLY A 221 8.17 7.66 21.04
C GLY A 221 8.42 7.28 22.48
N ARG A 222 9.66 6.88 22.82
CA ARG A 222 10.03 6.57 24.19
C ARG A 222 9.79 7.74 25.15
N SER A 223 10.29 8.91 24.82
CA SER A 223 10.16 10.10 25.69
C SER A 223 8.72 10.54 25.86
N THR A 224 7.89 10.40 24.83
CA THR A 224 6.46 10.70 24.86
C THR A 224 5.69 9.71 25.74
N ALA A 225 5.93 8.40 25.57
CA ALA A 225 5.32 7.38 26.43
C ALA A 225 5.70 7.56 27.90
N GLU A 226 6.99 7.85 28.22
CA GLU A 226 7.44 8.17 29.58
C GLU A 226 6.69 9.39 30.17
N ALA A 227 6.51 10.45 29.38
CA ALA A 227 5.77 11.64 29.79
C ALA A 227 4.28 11.34 30.04
N ILE A 228 3.63 10.59 29.15
CA ILE A 228 2.23 10.16 29.30
C ILE A 228 2.04 9.37 30.58
N ILE A 229 2.88 8.35 30.83
CA ILE A 229 2.78 7.48 32.00
C ILE A 229 3.03 8.25 33.31
N ASN A 230 4.00 9.17 33.33
CA ASN A 230 4.31 9.99 34.48
C ASN A 230 3.17 10.97 34.81
N ALA A 231 2.57 11.58 33.80
CA ALA A 231 1.42 12.47 33.95
C ALA A 231 0.13 11.76 34.36
N ASN A 232 -0.02 10.49 33.94
CA ASN A 232 -1.22 9.67 34.13
C ASN A 232 -0.84 8.28 34.66
N PRO A 233 -0.44 8.14 35.94
CA PRO A 233 0.08 6.85 36.45
C PRO A 233 -0.95 5.74 36.54
N ASP A 234 -2.23 6.06 36.34
CA ASP A 234 -3.40 5.19 36.40
C ASP A 234 -3.91 4.74 35.02
N ILE A 235 -3.22 5.09 33.93
CA ILE A 235 -3.57 4.52 32.61
C ILE A 235 -3.37 3.01 32.61
N ASP A 236 -4.28 2.31 31.97
CA ASP A 236 -4.24 0.86 31.81
C ASP A 236 -4.14 0.40 30.35
N ALA A 237 -4.20 1.37 29.41
CA ALA A 237 -3.92 1.11 28.01
C ALA A 237 -3.25 2.30 27.32
N LEU A 238 -2.47 1.99 26.27
CA LEU A 238 -1.85 2.93 25.37
C LEU A 238 -2.13 2.49 23.92
N ILE A 239 -2.68 3.40 23.11
CA ILE A 239 -2.75 3.22 21.67
C ILE A 239 -1.59 4.02 21.08
N VAL A 240 -0.67 3.33 20.38
CA VAL A 240 0.34 3.95 19.53
C VAL A 240 -0.19 3.90 18.11
N ALA A 241 -0.39 5.07 17.50
CA ALA A 241 -1.17 5.17 16.26
C ALA A 241 -0.57 4.46 15.05
N GLY A 242 0.64 3.91 15.16
CA GLY A 242 1.35 3.19 14.11
C GLY A 242 2.42 4.03 13.44
N GLY A 243 2.90 3.59 12.31
CA GLY A 243 3.93 4.26 11.55
C GLY A 243 5.24 3.49 11.49
N GLY A 244 5.19 2.26 10.96
CA GLY A 244 6.39 1.46 10.66
C GLY A 244 7.13 0.88 11.86
N GLY A 245 6.57 0.99 13.06
CA GLY A 245 7.11 0.36 14.26
C GLY A 245 8.06 1.21 15.09
N ASP A 246 8.72 2.23 14.56
CA ASP A 246 9.78 2.97 15.31
C ASP A 246 9.25 3.66 16.56
N THR A 247 8.17 4.44 16.49
CA THR A 247 7.53 5.08 17.65
C THR A 247 7.06 4.03 18.65
N LEU A 248 6.43 2.95 18.17
CA LEU A 248 5.95 1.85 18.99
C LEU A 248 7.09 1.14 19.73
N VAL A 249 8.22 0.88 19.07
CA VAL A 249 9.41 0.27 19.70
C VAL A 249 9.87 1.15 20.89
N GLY A 250 9.88 2.47 20.70
CA GLY A 250 10.22 3.41 21.78
C GLY A 250 9.25 3.36 22.93
N ALA A 251 7.95 3.38 22.65
CA ALA A 251 6.89 3.31 23.67
C ALA A 251 6.95 2.01 24.48
N LEU A 252 7.15 0.86 23.81
CA LEU A 252 7.32 -0.44 24.48
C LEU A 252 8.55 -0.45 25.39
N ALA A 253 9.68 0.11 24.95
CA ALA A 253 10.90 0.24 25.76
C ALA A 253 10.68 1.12 27.00
N ALA A 254 9.90 2.22 26.88
CA ALA A 254 9.49 3.05 28.00
C ALA A 254 8.67 2.24 29.02
N ILE A 255 7.61 1.58 28.56
CA ILE A 255 6.71 0.76 29.38
C ILE A 255 7.50 -0.32 30.14
N GLU A 256 8.43 -0.99 29.47
CA GLU A 256 9.26 -2.05 30.09
C GLU A 256 10.21 -1.45 31.14
N SER A 257 10.94 -0.38 30.79
CA SER A 257 11.89 0.29 31.72
C SER A 257 11.22 0.85 32.96
N MET A 258 9.96 1.26 32.87
CA MET A 258 9.15 1.75 33.99
C MET A 258 8.46 0.63 34.79
N GLY A 259 8.68 -0.65 34.46
CA GLY A 259 8.07 -1.80 35.12
C GLY A 259 6.56 -1.91 34.94
N LYS A 260 6.04 -1.41 33.82
CA LYS A 260 4.62 -1.38 33.47
C LYS A 260 4.23 -2.43 32.42
N LYS A 261 5.17 -3.23 31.90
CA LYS A 261 4.90 -4.34 30.96
C LYS A 261 3.86 -5.30 31.56
N GLY A 262 2.84 -5.65 30.80
CA GLY A 262 1.71 -6.46 31.25
C GLY A 262 0.71 -5.72 32.17
N LYS A 263 0.95 -4.45 32.51
CA LYS A 263 0.02 -3.59 33.30
C LYS A 263 -0.66 -2.54 32.43
N ILE A 264 0.02 -2.08 31.38
CA ILE A 264 -0.51 -1.19 30.35
C ILE A 264 -0.66 -2.03 29.09
N ALA A 265 -1.89 -2.23 28.65
CA ALA A 265 -2.19 -2.92 27.39
C ALA A 265 -1.84 -2.02 26.21
N VAL A 266 -1.04 -2.49 25.27
CA VAL A 266 -0.64 -1.70 24.08
C VAL A 266 -1.27 -2.25 22.83
N VAL A 267 -1.85 -1.37 22.02
CA VAL A 267 -2.31 -1.72 20.65
C VAL A 267 -1.72 -0.73 19.64
N SER A 268 -1.55 -1.19 18.41
CA SER A 268 -0.99 -0.38 17.32
C SER A 268 -1.46 -0.87 15.96
N THR A 269 -0.96 -0.24 14.91
CA THR A 269 -1.11 -0.63 13.50
C THR A 269 0.28 -0.79 12.89
N ASP A 270 0.42 -1.65 11.87
CA ASP A 270 1.68 -2.05 11.22
C ASP A 270 2.49 -3.07 12.04
N PHE A 271 2.31 -4.34 11.72
CA PHE A 271 2.82 -5.45 12.52
C PHE A 271 4.31 -5.34 12.84
N LEU A 272 4.63 -5.35 14.15
CA LEU A 272 6.00 -5.46 14.66
C LEU A 272 6.68 -6.75 14.18
N ALA A 273 7.98 -6.66 13.94
CA ALA A 273 8.78 -7.82 13.58
C ALA A 273 8.83 -8.89 14.68
N ASP A 274 8.73 -8.48 15.95
CA ASP A 274 8.73 -9.32 17.14
C ASP A 274 7.36 -9.42 17.82
N LEU A 275 6.27 -9.17 17.09
CA LEU A 275 4.89 -9.16 17.63
C LEU A 275 4.56 -10.46 18.40
N ASP A 276 5.01 -11.63 17.93
CA ASP A 276 4.82 -12.91 18.61
C ASP A 276 5.35 -12.88 20.04
N GLU A 277 6.57 -12.39 20.22
CA GLU A 277 7.20 -12.29 21.53
C GLU A 277 6.51 -11.24 22.41
N GLN A 278 6.10 -10.10 21.82
CA GLN A 278 5.38 -9.05 22.55
C GLN A 278 4.01 -9.53 23.03
N LEU A 279 3.27 -10.30 22.23
CA LEU A 279 2.00 -10.93 22.64
C LEU A 279 2.21 -11.95 23.76
N LYS A 280 3.22 -12.82 23.66
CA LYS A 280 3.53 -13.83 24.68
C LYS A 280 3.95 -13.24 26.02
N THR A 281 4.67 -12.14 25.99
CA THR A 281 5.22 -11.47 27.20
C THR A 281 4.32 -10.38 27.75
N GLY A 282 3.19 -10.09 27.10
CA GLY A 282 2.25 -9.03 27.50
C GLY A 282 2.74 -7.61 27.19
N GLY A 283 3.71 -7.47 26.26
CA GLY A 283 4.11 -6.17 25.74
C GLY A 283 3.04 -5.56 24.83
N MET A 284 2.42 -6.40 24.01
CA MET A 284 1.29 -6.00 23.15
C MET A 284 0.02 -6.72 23.55
N ALA A 285 -1.13 -6.06 23.38
CA ALA A 285 -2.46 -6.62 23.54
C ALA A 285 -3.08 -7.04 22.20
N ALA A 286 -2.79 -6.30 21.15
CA ALA A 286 -3.15 -6.60 19.77
C ALA A 286 -2.43 -5.63 18.82
N GLU A 287 -2.40 -6.01 17.55
CA GLU A 287 -1.98 -5.12 16.47
C GLU A 287 -2.83 -5.37 15.23
N SER A 288 -3.12 -4.31 14.47
CA SER A 288 -3.70 -4.40 13.14
C SER A 288 -2.61 -4.26 12.07
N GLY A 289 -2.80 -4.88 10.91
CA GLY A 289 -1.80 -4.83 9.84
C GLY A 289 -2.20 -5.72 8.66
N GLY A 290 -1.20 -6.24 7.94
CA GLY A 290 -1.43 -7.13 6.79
C GLY A 290 -1.85 -6.43 5.52
N HIS A 291 -1.96 -5.11 5.54
CA HIS A 291 -2.38 -4.27 4.42
C HIS A 291 -1.29 -4.13 3.33
N TYR A 292 -0.13 -4.74 3.49
CA TYR A 292 0.90 -4.78 2.44
C TYR A 292 0.41 -5.35 1.09
N CYS A 293 -0.77 -5.98 1.07
CA CYS A 293 -1.43 -6.43 -0.15
C CYS A 293 -2.31 -5.36 -0.83
N ASP A 294 -2.53 -4.19 -0.22
CA ASP A 294 -3.24 -3.07 -0.82
C ASP A 294 -2.69 -2.70 -2.20
N PRO A 295 -1.36 -2.49 -2.39
CA PRO A 295 -0.80 -2.15 -3.70
C PRO A 295 -0.99 -3.26 -4.77
N LEU A 296 -1.26 -4.51 -4.37
CA LEU A 296 -1.65 -5.56 -5.32
C LEU A 296 -2.97 -5.21 -6.00
N ILE A 297 -3.94 -4.68 -5.25
CA ILE A 297 -5.24 -4.31 -5.82
C ILE A 297 -5.09 -3.12 -6.76
N ALA A 298 -4.31 -2.10 -6.38
CA ALA A 298 -3.99 -0.98 -7.27
C ALA A 298 -3.27 -1.47 -8.56
N PHE A 299 -2.37 -2.45 -8.44
CA PHE A 299 -1.71 -3.10 -9.57
C PHE A 299 -2.73 -3.81 -10.49
N MET A 300 -3.70 -4.55 -9.92
CA MET A 300 -4.75 -5.22 -10.69
C MET A 300 -5.67 -4.21 -11.40
N LEU A 301 -6.03 -3.10 -10.76
CA LEU A 301 -6.81 -2.03 -11.40
C LEU A 301 -6.07 -1.47 -12.61
N VAL A 302 -4.80 -1.11 -12.45
CA VAL A 302 -3.96 -0.56 -13.55
C VAL A 302 -3.75 -1.61 -14.65
N TYR A 303 -3.44 -2.85 -14.30
CA TYR A 303 -3.27 -3.95 -15.26
C TYR A 303 -4.52 -4.13 -16.12
N ASN A 304 -5.70 -4.18 -15.50
CA ASN A 304 -6.95 -4.37 -16.21
C ASN A 304 -7.36 -3.15 -17.07
N ALA A 305 -7.03 -1.93 -16.63
CA ALA A 305 -7.22 -0.73 -17.44
C ALA A 305 -6.35 -0.76 -18.71
N ILE A 306 -5.06 -1.17 -18.61
CA ILE A 306 -4.15 -1.34 -19.73
C ILE A 306 -4.68 -2.39 -20.71
N GLN A 307 -5.24 -3.49 -20.22
CA GLN A 307 -5.83 -4.56 -21.01
C GLN A 307 -7.17 -4.16 -21.66
N GLY A 308 -7.75 -3.01 -21.28
CA GLY A 308 -9.07 -2.58 -21.74
C GLY A 308 -10.24 -3.33 -21.09
N ASN A 309 -10.00 -4.08 -20.01
CA ASN A 309 -11.03 -4.82 -19.28
C ASN A 309 -11.85 -3.91 -18.37
N TYR A 310 -11.24 -2.84 -17.82
CA TYR A 310 -11.90 -1.88 -16.95
C TYR A 310 -12.06 -0.54 -17.70
N PRO A 311 -13.29 -0.14 -18.02
CA PRO A 311 -13.55 1.14 -18.64
C PRO A 311 -13.31 2.25 -17.60
N VAL A 312 -12.24 3.04 -17.77
CA VAL A 312 -11.97 4.18 -16.89
C VAL A 312 -12.98 5.29 -17.16
N SER A 313 -13.72 5.66 -16.13
CA SER A 313 -14.75 6.70 -16.20
C SER A 313 -14.11 8.09 -16.22
N THR A 314 -14.74 9.05 -16.93
CA THR A 314 -14.43 10.48 -16.81
C THR A 314 -15.31 11.21 -15.79
N ASN A 315 -16.14 10.45 -15.06
CA ASN A 315 -17.05 10.97 -14.03
C ASN A 315 -16.87 10.22 -12.68
N GLY A 316 -15.71 9.67 -12.44
CA GLY A 316 -15.38 8.91 -11.24
C GLY A 316 -14.19 7.98 -11.45
N PHE A 317 -13.77 7.35 -10.40
CA PHE A 317 -12.71 6.35 -10.35
C PHE A 317 -13.08 5.24 -9.36
N TYR A 318 -12.40 4.11 -9.41
CA TYR A 318 -12.64 3.02 -8.47
C TYR A 318 -12.06 3.39 -7.10
N ASP A 319 -12.90 3.30 -6.07
CA ASP A 319 -12.55 3.58 -4.68
C ASP A 319 -12.71 2.27 -3.89
N VAL A 320 -11.60 1.63 -3.53
CA VAL A 320 -11.58 0.28 -2.99
C VAL A 320 -11.06 0.28 -1.56
N ASN A 321 -11.90 -0.15 -0.63
CA ASN A 321 -11.49 -0.40 0.75
C ASN A 321 -10.75 -1.72 0.88
N PHE A 322 -9.56 -1.66 1.48
CA PHE A 322 -8.74 -2.82 1.82
C PHE A 322 -8.87 -3.16 3.32
N PRO A 323 -9.08 -4.42 3.70
CA PRO A 323 -9.28 -4.78 5.10
C PRO A 323 -7.97 -4.85 5.87
N TYR A 324 -8.00 -4.44 7.14
CA TYR A 324 -6.96 -4.78 8.10
C TYR A 324 -7.11 -6.20 8.64
N LEU A 325 -6.00 -6.86 8.89
CA LEU A 325 -5.94 -8.06 9.71
C LEU A 325 -5.69 -7.65 11.17
N TYR A 326 -6.22 -8.44 12.11
CA TYR A 326 -6.02 -8.21 13.54
C TYR A 326 -5.38 -9.44 14.18
N VAL A 327 -4.31 -9.20 14.91
CA VAL A 327 -3.56 -10.22 15.65
C VAL A 327 -3.57 -9.84 17.12
N ALA A 328 -4.26 -10.60 17.95
CA ALA A 328 -4.49 -10.31 19.37
C ALA A 328 -4.08 -11.45 20.30
N SER A 329 -3.51 -12.52 19.74
CA SER A 329 -3.00 -13.68 20.48
C SER A 329 -1.80 -14.30 19.75
N PRO A 330 -0.96 -15.11 20.44
CA PRO A 330 0.09 -15.89 19.79
C PRO A 330 -0.45 -16.87 18.73
N GLU A 331 -1.65 -17.40 18.92
CA GLU A 331 -2.33 -18.29 17.98
C GLU A 331 -2.72 -17.55 16.70
N ASP A 332 -3.24 -16.32 16.80
CA ASP A 332 -3.53 -15.46 15.65
C ASP A 332 -2.24 -15.15 14.89
N TYR A 333 -1.16 -14.83 15.64
CA TYR A 333 0.13 -14.56 15.02
C TYR A 333 0.68 -15.78 14.28
N ALA A 334 0.59 -16.97 14.87
CA ALA A 334 1.04 -18.19 14.21
C ALA A 334 0.28 -18.47 12.90
N ALA A 335 -1.02 -18.18 12.87
CA ALA A 335 -1.82 -18.29 11.67
C ALA A 335 -1.45 -17.21 10.64
N TYR A 336 -1.30 -15.94 11.08
CA TYR A 336 -0.82 -14.85 10.23
C TYR A 336 0.55 -15.17 9.64
N ALA A 337 1.53 -15.56 10.45
CA ALA A 337 2.87 -15.89 10.00
C ALA A 337 2.85 -16.98 8.91
N LYS A 338 2.11 -18.03 9.13
CA LYS A 338 1.99 -19.14 8.19
C LYS A 338 1.47 -18.72 6.82
N TYR A 339 0.44 -17.87 6.77
CA TYR A 339 -0.30 -17.57 5.55
C TYR A 339 0.08 -16.25 4.90
N PHE A 340 0.78 -15.35 5.61
CA PHE A 340 1.11 -14.00 5.13
C PHE A 340 2.61 -13.65 5.21
N VAL A 341 3.39 -14.36 6.06
CA VAL A 341 4.85 -14.14 6.20
C VAL A 341 5.62 -15.25 5.50
N ASP A 342 5.43 -16.50 5.93
CA ASP A 342 6.12 -17.68 5.37
C ASP A 342 5.65 -17.97 3.94
N ALA A 343 4.38 -17.75 3.69
CA ALA A 343 3.76 -17.80 2.36
C ALA A 343 3.17 -16.44 1.98
N LEU A 344 2.77 -16.28 0.71
CA LEU A 344 1.92 -15.17 0.29
C LEU A 344 0.45 -15.57 0.36
N PRO A 345 -0.48 -14.62 0.65
CA PRO A 345 -1.91 -14.93 0.74
C PRO A 345 -2.53 -15.33 -0.60
N TYR A 346 -1.85 -15.08 -1.70
CA TYR A 346 -2.28 -15.45 -3.04
C TYR A 346 -1.16 -16.22 -3.76
N ASN A 347 -1.50 -17.36 -4.37
CA ASN A 347 -0.60 -18.09 -5.28
C ASN A 347 -0.77 -17.60 -6.74
N ALA A 348 0.07 -18.10 -7.65
CA ALA A 348 0.08 -17.65 -9.04
C ALA A 348 -1.27 -17.86 -9.78
N GLU A 349 -1.99 -18.94 -9.49
CA GLU A 349 -3.30 -19.21 -10.11
C GLU A 349 -4.38 -18.27 -9.55
N GLU A 350 -4.34 -17.98 -8.26
CA GLU A 350 -5.23 -17.01 -7.62
C GLU A 350 -4.98 -15.58 -8.14
N LEU A 351 -3.70 -15.20 -8.35
CA LEU A 351 -3.34 -13.91 -8.94
C LEU A 351 -3.85 -13.78 -10.39
N LYS A 352 -3.73 -14.82 -11.20
CA LYS A 352 -4.30 -14.86 -12.56
C LYS A 352 -5.83 -14.80 -12.53
N ALA A 353 -6.46 -15.53 -11.61
CA ALA A 353 -7.92 -15.48 -11.46
C ALA A 353 -8.39 -14.09 -11.02
N MET A 354 -7.68 -13.44 -10.10
CA MET A 354 -7.96 -12.08 -9.66
C MET A 354 -7.88 -11.07 -10.82
N ALA A 355 -6.87 -11.19 -11.69
CA ALA A 355 -6.74 -10.34 -12.89
C ALA A 355 -7.86 -10.53 -13.93
N ALA A 356 -8.64 -11.59 -13.83
CA ALA A 356 -9.77 -11.89 -14.72
C ALA A 356 -11.14 -11.46 -14.12
N LEU A 357 -11.17 -10.95 -12.89
CA LEU A 357 -12.40 -10.49 -12.24
C LEU A 357 -12.91 -9.19 -12.87
N SER A 358 -14.21 -8.94 -12.78
CA SER A 358 -14.74 -7.59 -12.96
C SER A 358 -14.28 -6.69 -11.80
N GLU A 359 -14.34 -5.38 -11.98
CA GLU A 359 -13.99 -4.43 -10.92
C GLU A 359 -14.80 -4.65 -9.64
N LYS A 360 -16.09 -4.94 -9.77
CA LYS A 360 -16.97 -5.24 -8.64
C LYS A 360 -16.62 -6.55 -7.95
N ASP A 361 -16.27 -7.60 -8.71
CA ASP A 361 -15.88 -8.87 -8.13
C ASP A 361 -14.49 -8.78 -7.49
N LEU A 362 -13.60 -7.92 -8.01
CA LEU A 362 -12.31 -7.61 -7.39
C LEU A 362 -12.50 -6.90 -6.04
N GLU A 363 -13.40 -5.92 -5.96
CA GLU A 363 -13.77 -5.26 -4.70
C GLU A 363 -14.30 -6.27 -3.67
N ILE A 364 -15.25 -7.13 -4.08
CA ILE A 364 -15.80 -8.18 -3.22
C ILE A 364 -14.73 -9.17 -2.76
N ALA A 365 -13.83 -9.56 -3.64
CA ALA A 365 -12.72 -10.47 -3.31
C ALA A 365 -11.72 -9.81 -2.34
N THR A 366 -11.43 -8.53 -2.54
CA THR A 366 -10.58 -7.73 -1.66
C THR A 366 -11.16 -7.64 -0.25
N ALA A 367 -12.44 -7.31 -0.13
CA ALA A 367 -13.12 -7.17 1.17
C ALA A 367 -13.19 -8.48 1.99
N LYS A 368 -13.00 -9.64 1.36
CA LYS A 368 -13.01 -10.96 2.03
C LYS A 368 -11.65 -11.34 2.61
N LEU A 369 -10.57 -10.65 2.25
CA LEU A 369 -9.24 -11.03 2.69
C LEU A 369 -9.15 -11.05 4.21
N SER A 370 -8.86 -12.21 4.76
CA SER A 370 -8.67 -12.46 6.18
C SER A 370 -7.77 -13.68 6.37
N ILE A 371 -7.31 -13.93 7.58
CA ILE A 371 -6.54 -15.13 7.91
C ILE A 371 -7.38 -16.38 7.61
N GLU A 372 -8.67 -16.37 7.98
CA GLU A 372 -9.62 -17.46 7.75
C GLU A 372 -9.89 -17.66 6.26
N ASP A 373 -10.02 -16.58 5.48
CA ASP A 373 -10.18 -16.68 4.02
C ASP A 373 -8.98 -17.40 3.40
N VAL A 374 -7.77 -16.95 3.69
CA VAL A 374 -6.55 -17.58 3.15
C VAL A 374 -6.42 -19.02 3.61
N LYS A 375 -6.68 -19.31 4.89
CA LYS A 375 -6.69 -20.67 5.45
C LYS A 375 -7.67 -21.58 4.72
N SER A 376 -8.85 -21.08 4.36
CA SER A 376 -9.88 -21.87 3.67
C SER A 376 -9.54 -22.24 2.23
N ARG A 377 -8.60 -21.50 1.62
CA ARG A 377 -8.13 -21.67 0.24
C ARG A 377 -6.84 -22.51 0.11
N ARG A 378 -6.25 -23.00 1.23
CA ARG A 378 -4.97 -23.75 1.29
C ARG A 378 -5.12 -25.22 1.63
#